data_5560ad5e814cd98f4bce96c885ac7423
#
_entry.id   5560ad5e814cd98f4bce96c885ac7423
#
_cell.length_a   1.000
_cell.length_b   1.000
_cell.length_c   1.000
_cell.angle_alpha   90.00
_cell.angle_beta   90.00
_cell.angle_gamma   90.00
#
_symmetry.space_group_name_H-M   'P 1'
#
loop_
_entity.id
_entity.type
_entity.pdbx_description
1 polymer ?
#
loop_
_entity_poly.entity_id
_entity_poly.type
_entity_poly.pdbx_seq_one_letter_code
_entity_poly.pdbx_strand_id
1 'polypeptide(L)'
;PRASPLAPSAPGGSREDERISIAINADSIATWAMGALHDLVRQRLPLEIIVDDQDFTQEWLRSGQVLGCVTTLKQALRGCKMVPLGAMPYVAVASASYAQQYLPQGLTPHNFRDVSFLSFNRKDDMAAEFVARAFGLKRVALNHLFVPGSEAQMRAVAAGWAVGVMPELMARQALADGSMVDLAPGRSLPIQLYWHCWNLESELLDALSSALTSAAAQALVS
;
A
#
# COMPACT_ATOMS: atom_id res chain seq x y z
N PRO A 1 -62.91 4.37 -18.77
CA PRO A 1 -61.77 4.86 -18.07
C PRO A 1 -60.49 4.25 -18.69
N ARG A 2 -59.80 5.08 -19.42
CA ARG A 2 -58.55 4.67 -20.11
C ARG A 2 -57.38 4.99 -19.18
N ALA A 3 -56.56 3.97 -18.91
CA ALA A 3 -55.27 4.13 -18.24
C ALA A 3 -54.30 4.85 -19.20
N SER A 4 -53.70 5.93 -18.72
CA SER A 4 -52.60 6.62 -19.40
C SER A 4 -51.33 5.78 -19.29
N PRO A 5 -50.53 5.65 -20.35
CA PRO A 5 -49.22 4.96 -20.25
C PRO A 5 -48.24 5.87 -19.56
N LEU A 6 -47.51 5.29 -18.60
CA LEU A 6 -46.32 5.87 -17.99
C LEU A 6 -45.28 6.25 -19.08
N ALA A 7 -44.87 7.49 -19.05
CA ALA A 7 -43.79 7.98 -19.90
C ALA A 7 -42.50 7.22 -19.61
N PRO A 8 -41.71 6.86 -20.61
CA PRO A 8 -40.41 6.25 -20.39
C PRO A 8 -39.47 7.29 -19.81
N SER A 9 -38.84 6.92 -18.68
CA SER A 9 -37.73 7.64 -18.10
C SER A 9 -36.60 7.75 -19.12
N ALA A 10 -36.06 8.95 -19.26
CA ALA A 10 -34.99 9.24 -20.20
C ALA A 10 -33.77 8.34 -19.97
N PRO A 11 -33.20 7.74 -21.01
CA PRO A 11 -31.91 7.06 -20.90
C PRO A 11 -30.81 8.07 -21.15
N GLY A 12 -29.88 8.23 -20.22
CA GLY A 12 -28.70 8.99 -20.55
C GLY A 12 -27.88 9.61 -19.45
N GLY A 13 -27.68 8.90 -18.34
CA GLY A 13 -26.41 9.02 -17.62
C GLY A 13 -25.56 7.87 -18.07
N SER A 14 -24.39 8.10 -18.65
CA SER A 14 -23.46 7.01 -18.95
C SER A 14 -23.06 6.38 -17.62
N ARG A 15 -22.99 5.03 -17.57
CA ARG A 15 -22.49 4.29 -16.39
C ARG A 15 -21.09 4.73 -15.97
N GLU A 16 -20.41 5.56 -16.74
CA GLU A 16 -19.12 6.16 -16.45
C GLU A 16 -19.21 7.28 -15.41
N ASP A 17 -20.34 7.99 -15.31
CA ASP A 17 -20.52 9.11 -14.36
C ASP A 17 -20.85 8.65 -12.92
N GLU A 18 -21.12 7.38 -12.69
CA GLU A 18 -21.43 6.81 -11.36
C GLU A 18 -20.24 6.07 -10.72
N ARG A 19 -19.04 6.14 -11.33
CA ARG A 19 -17.87 5.43 -10.87
C ARG A 19 -17.33 6.03 -9.56
N ILE A 20 -17.02 5.16 -8.57
CA ILE A 20 -16.40 5.57 -7.33
C ILE A 20 -14.91 5.38 -7.45
N SER A 21 -14.19 6.49 -7.45
CA SER A 21 -12.73 6.50 -7.52
C SER A 21 -12.15 6.64 -6.11
N ILE A 22 -11.21 5.76 -5.78
CA ILE A 22 -10.42 5.81 -4.55
C ILE A 22 -8.94 5.66 -4.86
N ALA A 23 -8.07 6.28 -4.07
CA ALA A 23 -6.63 6.14 -4.20
C ALA A 23 -6.08 5.24 -3.08
N ILE A 24 -5.33 4.22 -3.43
CA ILE A 24 -4.73 3.30 -2.47
C ILE A 24 -3.26 3.11 -2.84
N ASN A 25 -2.37 3.12 -1.85
CA ASN A 25 -0.96 2.87 -2.10
C ASN A 25 -0.70 1.43 -2.58
N ALA A 26 0.34 1.28 -3.40
CA ALA A 26 0.68 0.03 -4.09
C ALA A 26 0.82 -1.16 -3.12
N ASP A 27 1.46 -0.97 -1.98
CA ASP A 27 1.69 -2.03 -0.99
C ASP A 27 0.40 -2.47 -0.29
N SER A 28 -0.53 -1.56 -0.03
CA SER A 28 -1.84 -1.91 0.54
C SER A 28 -2.69 -2.71 -0.45
N ILE A 29 -2.68 -2.35 -1.74
CA ILE A 29 -3.35 -3.13 -2.79
C ILE A 29 -2.74 -4.52 -2.92
N ALA A 30 -1.40 -4.61 -2.91
CA ALA A 30 -0.70 -5.89 -3.04
C ALA A 30 -0.88 -6.82 -1.83
N THR A 31 -1.39 -6.33 -0.71
CA THR A 31 -1.48 -7.11 0.54
C THR A 31 -2.91 -7.28 1.06
N TRP A 32 -3.51 -6.26 1.66
CA TRP A 32 -4.73 -6.38 2.45
C TRP A 32 -5.97 -5.72 1.80
N ALA A 33 -5.79 -4.67 1.00
CA ALA A 33 -6.93 -3.85 0.57
C ALA A 33 -7.80 -4.53 -0.49
N MET A 34 -7.23 -5.37 -1.36
CA MET A 34 -8.02 -6.11 -2.37
C MET A 34 -9.07 -7.01 -1.73
N GLY A 35 -8.72 -7.70 -0.63
CA GLY A 35 -9.67 -8.53 0.10
C GLY A 35 -10.84 -7.71 0.68
N ALA A 36 -10.57 -6.52 1.17
CA ALA A 36 -11.59 -5.61 1.69
C ALA A 36 -12.63 -5.20 0.64
N LEU A 37 -12.19 -5.02 -0.58
CA LEU A 37 -13.04 -4.52 -1.67
C LEU A 37 -13.81 -5.64 -2.40
N HIS A 38 -13.46 -6.91 -2.14
CA HIS A 38 -14.01 -8.06 -2.86
C HIS A 38 -15.54 -8.13 -2.83
N ASP A 39 -16.15 -7.99 -1.65
CA ASP A 39 -17.60 -8.09 -1.49
C ASP A 39 -18.33 -6.91 -2.13
N LEU A 40 -17.75 -5.73 -2.10
CA LEU A 40 -18.29 -4.53 -2.75
C LEU A 40 -18.29 -4.69 -4.28
N VAL A 41 -17.22 -5.21 -4.84
CA VAL A 41 -17.12 -5.49 -6.28
C VAL A 41 -18.11 -6.59 -6.70
N ARG A 42 -18.31 -7.62 -5.88
CA ARG A 42 -19.34 -8.65 -6.12
C ARG A 42 -20.76 -8.09 -6.13
N GLN A 43 -21.02 -7.04 -5.37
CA GLN A 43 -22.29 -6.30 -5.40
C GLN A 43 -22.41 -5.35 -6.60
N ARG A 44 -21.48 -5.46 -7.56
CA ARG A 44 -21.43 -4.66 -8.81
C ARG A 44 -21.23 -3.16 -8.58
N LEU A 45 -20.53 -2.82 -7.50
CA LEU A 45 -20.10 -1.46 -7.29
C LEU A 45 -19.14 -1.02 -8.40
N PRO A 46 -19.43 0.06 -9.14
CA PRO A 46 -18.54 0.58 -10.16
C PRO A 46 -17.34 1.29 -9.50
N LEU A 47 -16.31 0.54 -9.16
CA LEU A 47 -15.13 1.02 -8.46
C LEU A 47 -13.97 1.27 -9.42
N GLU A 48 -13.31 2.40 -9.25
CA GLU A 48 -12.02 2.72 -9.84
C GLU A 48 -10.96 2.85 -8.74
N ILE A 49 -9.86 2.14 -8.88
CA ILE A 49 -8.75 2.21 -7.95
C ILE A 49 -7.57 2.89 -8.63
N ILE A 50 -7.15 4.03 -8.09
CA ILE A 50 -5.93 4.72 -8.49
C ILE A 50 -4.82 4.28 -7.54
N VAL A 51 -3.72 3.80 -8.10
CA VAL A 51 -2.57 3.35 -7.32
C VAL A 51 -1.46 4.38 -7.44
N ASP A 52 -0.94 4.83 -6.30
CA ASP A 52 0.19 5.73 -6.19
C ASP A 52 1.03 5.38 -4.95
N ASP A 53 2.15 6.07 -4.76
CA ASP A 53 2.93 5.97 -3.53
C ASP A 53 2.11 6.49 -2.33
N GLN A 54 2.29 5.87 -1.17
CA GLN A 54 1.55 6.18 0.06
C GLN A 54 1.67 7.63 0.52
N ASP A 55 2.75 8.30 0.15
CA ASP A 55 3.01 9.69 0.50
C ASP A 55 2.41 10.68 -0.52
N PHE A 56 1.82 10.18 -1.62
CA PHE A 56 1.24 11.00 -2.68
C PHE A 56 -0.25 10.74 -2.94
N THR A 57 -0.83 9.68 -2.42
CA THR A 57 -2.25 9.34 -2.61
C THR A 57 -3.21 10.43 -2.16
N GLN A 58 -2.84 11.24 -1.15
CA GLN A 58 -3.65 12.37 -0.69
C GLN A 58 -3.82 13.50 -1.71
N GLU A 59 -2.92 13.63 -2.69
CA GLU A 59 -3.04 14.65 -3.74
C GLU A 59 -4.24 14.39 -4.65
N TRP A 60 -4.56 13.13 -4.90
CA TRP A 60 -5.76 12.72 -5.63
C TRP A 60 -7.04 13.14 -4.90
N LEU A 61 -7.06 13.03 -3.56
CA LEU A 61 -8.18 13.47 -2.74
C LEU A 61 -8.28 14.99 -2.70
N ARG A 62 -7.15 15.72 -2.54
CA ARG A 62 -7.12 17.18 -2.57
C ARG A 62 -7.60 17.77 -3.87
N SER A 63 -7.26 17.14 -4.99
CA SER A 63 -7.71 17.58 -6.32
C SER A 63 -9.15 17.22 -6.65
N GLY A 64 -9.85 16.49 -5.76
CA GLY A 64 -11.23 16.07 -5.95
C GLY A 64 -11.41 14.94 -6.97
N GLN A 65 -10.32 14.27 -7.36
CA GLN A 65 -10.36 13.18 -8.33
C GLN A 65 -10.79 11.84 -7.72
N VAL A 66 -10.67 11.69 -6.39
CA VAL A 66 -11.11 10.51 -5.66
C VAL A 66 -11.99 10.91 -4.47
N LEU A 67 -12.84 9.98 -4.02
CA LEU A 67 -13.70 10.15 -2.84
C LEU A 67 -13.01 9.79 -1.54
N GLY A 68 -11.95 9.00 -1.58
CA GLY A 68 -11.16 8.62 -0.44
C GLY A 68 -9.78 8.12 -0.82
N CYS A 69 -8.86 8.11 0.14
CA CYS A 69 -7.51 7.58 -0.07
C CYS A 69 -6.94 6.91 1.18
N VAL A 70 -6.09 5.92 0.95
CA VAL A 70 -5.18 5.36 1.97
C VAL A 70 -3.84 6.07 1.86
N THR A 71 -3.37 6.67 2.95
CA THR A 71 -2.18 7.53 2.97
C THR A 71 -1.47 7.48 4.33
N THR A 72 -0.24 8.00 4.40
CA THR A 72 0.51 8.21 5.64
C THR A 72 0.19 9.53 6.34
N LEU A 73 -0.59 10.40 5.71
CA LEU A 73 -0.92 11.73 6.25
C LEU A 73 -1.75 11.62 7.54
N LYS A 74 -1.16 12.03 8.66
CA LYS A 74 -1.78 11.96 9.99
C LYS A 74 -2.85 13.03 10.26
N GLN A 75 -2.87 14.10 9.47
CA GLN A 75 -3.80 15.21 9.67
C GLN A 75 -4.96 15.11 8.68
N ALA A 76 -6.19 15.22 9.18
CA ALA A 76 -7.36 15.24 8.32
C ALA A 76 -7.28 16.40 7.31
N LEU A 77 -7.56 16.11 6.05
CA LEU A 77 -7.71 17.12 5.01
C LEU A 77 -8.99 17.92 5.25
N ARG A 78 -8.97 19.19 4.86
CA ARG A 78 -10.14 20.06 5.03
C ARG A 78 -11.37 19.48 4.31
N GLY A 79 -12.46 19.30 5.05
CA GLY A 79 -13.71 18.73 4.51
C GLY A 79 -13.71 17.20 4.46
N CYS A 80 -12.68 16.54 4.99
CA CYS A 80 -12.58 15.08 5.02
C CYS A 80 -12.68 14.53 6.45
N LYS A 81 -13.18 13.31 6.56
CA LYS A 81 -13.03 12.43 7.72
C LYS A 81 -11.69 11.70 7.60
N MET A 82 -11.08 11.37 8.73
CA MET A 82 -9.88 10.56 8.81
C MET A 82 -10.07 9.45 9.84
N VAL A 83 -9.68 8.23 9.47
CA VAL A 83 -9.70 7.06 10.35
C VAL A 83 -8.31 6.42 10.37
N PRO A 84 -7.68 6.21 11.53
CA PRO A 84 -6.46 5.43 11.63
C PRO A 84 -6.73 3.97 11.22
N LEU A 85 -5.86 3.40 10.39
CA LEU A 85 -5.98 2.01 9.94
C LEU A 85 -5.06 1.06 10.71
N GLY A 86 -3.96 1.56 11.24
CA GLY A 86 -2.90 0.78 11.88
C GLY A 86 -1.57 0.91 11.15
N ALA A 87 -0.55 0.27 11.68
CA ALA A 87 0.79 0.29 11.11
C ALA A 87 1.06 -0.95 10.25
N MET A 88 1.63 -0.75 9.09
CA MET A 88 2.15 -1.81 8.24
C MET A 88 3.66 -1.93 8.48
N PRO A 89 4.13 -3.04 9.09
CA PRO A 89 5.56 -3.23 9.32
C PRO A 89 6.27 -3.61 8.02
N TYR A 90 7.39 -2.94 7.76
CA TYR A 90 8.30 -3.24 6.66
C TYR A 90 9.54 -3.93 7.20
N VAL A 91 10.03 -4.94 6.48
CA VAL A 91 11.21 -5.75 6.81
C VAL A 91 12.18 -5.75 5.63
N ALA A 92 13.47 -5.93 5.93
CA ALA A 92 14.50 -6.05 4.89
C ALA A 92 14.69 -7.54 4.55
N VAL A 93 14.47 -7.90 3.29
CA VAL A 93 14.51 -9.28 2.84
C VAL A 93 15.39 -9.45 1.60
N ALA A 94 15.92 -10.64 1.42
CA ALA A 94 16.57 -11.08 0.20
C ALA A 94 16.24 -12.54 -0.07
N SER A 95 16.44 -13.02 -1.31
CA SER A 95 16.39 -14.45 -1.57
C SER A 95 17.45 -15.19 -0.73
N ALA A 96 17.18 -16.43 -0.34
CA ALA A 96 18.11 -17.22 0.47
C ALA A 96 19.50 -17.33 -0.18
N SER A 97 19.56 -17.49 -1.51
CA SER A 97 20.83 -17.55 -2.25
C SER A 97 21.59 -16.23 -2.24
N TYR A 98 20.88 -15.10 -2.40
CA TYR A 98 21.50 -13.77 -2.32
C TYR A 98 22.03 -13.49 -0.91
N ALA A 99 21.24 -13.80 0.13
CA ALA A 99 21.65 -13.63 1.51
C ALA A 99 22.90 -14.48 1.85
N GLN A 100 22.92 -15.75 1.44
CA GLN A 100 24.07 -16.63 1.65
C GLN A 100 25.34 -16.11 0.97
N GLN A 101 25.21 -15.58 -0.24
CA GLN A 101 26.35 -15.10 -1.04
C GLN A 101 26.89 -13.76 -0.58
N TYR A 102 26.04 -12.78 -0.29
CA TYR A 102 26.44 -11.39 -0.07
C TYR A 102 26.26 -10.91 1.36
N LEU A 103 25.34 -11.50 2.10
CA LEU A 103 24.94 -11.07 3.44
C LEU A 103 24.80 -12.27 4.41
N PRO A 104 25.81 -13.15 4.54
CA PRO A 104 25.68 -14.37 5.34
C PRO A 104 25.42 -14.12 6.83
N GLN A 105 25.69 -12.92 7.31
CA GLN A 105 25.41 -12.49 8.70
C GLN A 105 24.22 -11.53 8.79
N GLY A 106 23.43 -11.39 7.71
CA GLY A 106 22.39 -10.39 7.58
C GLY A 106 22.90 -8.97 7.32
N LEU A 107 22.00 -7.99 7.40
CA LEU A 107 22.37 -6.58 7.31
C LEU A 107 22.99 -6.07 8.60
N THR A 108 24.05 -5.28 8.45
CA THR A 108 24.78 -4.65 9.55
C THR A 108 25.02 -3.16 9.21
N PRO A 109 25.42 -2.32 10.21
CA PRO A 109 25.77 -0.92 9.94
C PRO A 109 27.02 -0.76 9.05
N HIS A 110 27.71 -1.83 8.71
CA HIS A 110 28.94 -1.81 7.93
C HIS A 110 28.77 -2.31 6.50
N ASN A 111 27.88 -3.28 6.26
CA ASN A 111 27.76 -3.97 4.97
C ASN A 111 26.60 -3.49 4.06
N PHE A 112 25.69 -2.66 4.54
CA PHE A 112 24.55 -2.20 3.74
C PHE A 112 24.97 -1.41 2.49
N ARG A 113 26.18 -0.88 2.45
CA ARG A 113 26.74 -0.12 1.30
C ARG A 113 27.28 -1.03 0.20
N ASP A 114 27.50 -2.30 0.52
CA ASP A 114 28.10 -3.28 -0.41
C ASP A 114 27.05 -3.98 -1.29
N VAL A 115 25.77 -3.73 -1.02
CA VAL A 115 24.63 -4.32 -1.73
C VAL A 115 23.71 -3.25 -2.30
N SER A 116 22.88 -3.65 -3.28
CA SER A 116 21.85 -2.78 -3.81
C SER A 116 20.52 -3.02 -3.12
N PHE A 117 19.72 -1.96 -3.03
CA PHE A 117 18.34 -1.98 -2.53
C PHE A 117 17.37 -1.68 -3.65
N LEU A 118 16.23 -2.36 -3.65
CA LEU A 118 15.12 -2.01 -4.52
C LEU A 118 14.43 -0.75 -3.99
N SER A 119 14.05 0.11 -4.91
CA SER A 119 13.24 1.29 -4.65
C SER A 119 12.19 1.47 -5.74
N PHE A 120 11.04 2.01 -5.39
CA PHE A 120 9.94 2.22 -6.33
C PHE A 120 10.31 3.29 -7.38
N ASN A 121 10.84 4.40 -6.93
CA ASN A 121 11.30 5.52 -7.76
C ASN A 121 12.37 6.33 -7.00
N ARG A 122 12.80 7.45 -7.60
CA ARG A 122 13.85 8.32 -7.01
C ARG A 122 13.42 9.11 -5.77
N LYS A 123 12.12 9.13 -5.45
CA LYS A 123 11.55 9.79 -4.26
C LYS A 123 11.30 8.81 -3.11
N ASP A 124 11.47 7.51 -3.37
CA ASP A 124 11.26 6.46 -2.40
C ASP A 124 12.44 6.38 -1.43
N ASP A 125 12.20 6.76 -0.18
CA ASP A 125 13.17 6.75 0.92
C ASP A 125 13.03 5.54 1.86
N MET A 126 12.11 4.62 1.58
CA MET A 126 11.73 3.50 2.45
C MET A 126 12.93 2.67 2.91
N ALA A 127 13.80 2.28 1.96
CA ALA A 127 14.98 1.49 2.28
C ALA A 127 15.99 2.27 3.14
N ALA A 128 16.19 3.56 2.83
CA ALA A 128 17.08 4.42 3.60
C ALA A 128 16.56 4.67 5.02
N GLU A 129 15.27 4.88 5.18
CA GLU A 129 14.61 5.02 6.49
C GLU A 129 14.71 3.73 7.31
N PHE A 130 14.48 2.57 6.69
CA PHE A 130 14.64 1.29 7.35
C PHE A 130 16.06 1.11 7.89
N VAL A 131 17.08 1.30 7.06
CA VAL A 131 18.48 1.15 7.45
C VAL A 131 18.87 2.15 8.54
N ALA A 132 18.46 3.42 8.39
CA ALA A 132 18.70 4.47 9.38
C ALA A 132 18.11 4.10 10.74
N ARG A 133 16.84 3.67 10.77
CA ARG A 133 16.14 3.25 11.99
C ARG A 133 16.76 1.99 12.58
N ALA A 134 17.00 0.98 11.75
CA ALA A 134 17.52 -0.31 12.19
C ALA A 134 18.88 -0.20 12.89
N PHE A 135 19.72 0.74 12.45
CA PHE A 135 21.09 0.89 12.95
C PHE A 135 21.37 2.20 13.68
N GLY A 136 20.35 3.02 13.93
CA GLY A 136 20.51 4.29 14.65
C GLY A 136 21.34 5.33 13.89
N LEU A 137 21.24 5.34 12.55
CA LEU A 137 21.99 6.25 11.68
C LEU A 137 21.16 7.49 11.34
N LYS A 138 21.80 8.65 11.23
CA LYS A 138 21.10 9.92 10.90
C LYS A 138 20.82 10.09 9.42
N ARG A 139 21.72 9.63 8.57
CA ARG A 139 21.60 9.69 7.10
C ARG A 139 22.23 8.44 6.51
N VAL A 140 21.56 7.90 5.51
CA VAL A 140 21.98 6.68 4.82
C VAL A 140 21.95 6.95 3.33
N ALA A 141 23.06 6.65 2.65
CA ALA A 141 23.13 6.60 1.19
C ALA A 141 23.22 5.13 0.78
N LEU A 142 22.33 4.70 -0.10
CA LEU A 142 22.24 3.33 -0.59
C LEU A 142 22.53 3.26 -2.09
N ASN A 143 22.95 2.09 -2.55
CA ASN A 143 22.93 1.76 -3.96
C ASN A 143 21.52 1.32 -4.31
N HIS A 144 20.89 1.93 -5.33
CA HIS A 144 19.50 1.67 -5.70
C HIS A 144 19.37 0.95 -7.03
N LEU A 145 18.45 0.00 -7.09
CA LEU A 145 17.81 -0.49 -8.31
C LEU A 145 16.35 -0.02 -8.29
N PHE A 146 15.95 0.73 -9.31
CA PHE A 146 14.59 1.26 -9.37
C PHE A 146 13.67 0.29 -10.11
N VAL A 147 12.74 -0.31 -9.38
CA VAL A 147 11.75 -1.25 -9.89
C VAL A 147 10.37 -0.77 -9.42
N PRO A 148 9.55 -0.18 -10.29
CA PRO A 148 8.23 0.27 -9.91
C PRO A 148 7.27 -0.90 -9.70
N GLY A 149 6.47 -0.82 -8.65
CA GLY A 149 5.44 -1.80 -8.32
C GLY A 149 5.88 -2.86 -7.32
N SER A 150 5.06 -3.02 -6.28
CA SER A 150 5.33 -3.89 -5.13
C SER A 150 5.52 -5.35 -5.54
N GLU A 151 4.66 -5.88 -6.42
CA GLU A 151 4.79 -7.26 -6.91
C GLU A 151 6.04 -7.47 -7.78
N ALA A 152 6.42 -6.45 -8.57
CA ALA A 152 7.63 -6.50 -9.38
C ALA A 152 8.89 -6.52 -8.49
N GLN A 153 8.89 -5.73 -7.42
CA GLN A 153 9.97 -5.77 -6.41
C GLN A 153 10.05 -7.12 -5.73
N MET A 154 8.91 -7.71 -5.33
CA MET A 154 8.88 -9.05 -4.75
C MET A 154 9.52 -10.09 -5.68
N ARG A 155 9.19 -10.05 -6.98
CA ARG A 155 9.79 -10.94 -7.98
C ARG A 155 11.28 -10.68 -8.17
N ALA A 156 11.72 -9.44 -8.14
CA ALA A 156 13.14 -9.08 -8.26
C ALA A 156 13.95 -9.59 -7.06
N VAL A 157 13.40 -9.47 -5.83
CA VAL A 157 14.03 -10.07 -4.63
C VAL A 157 14.11 -11.58 -4.75
N ALA A 158 13.02 -12.25 -5.14
CA ALA A 158 13.00 -13.70 -5.34
C ALA A 158 14.04 -14.17 -6.37
N ALA A 159 14.25 -13.38 -7.42
CA ALA A 159 15.26 -13.64 -8.45
C ALA A 159 16.71 -13.30 -8.00
N GLY A 160 16.90 -12.80 -6.80
CA GLY A 160 18.23 -12.48 -6.26
C GLY A 160 18.86 -11.22 -6.85
N TRP A 161 18.07 -10.22 -7.22
CA TRP A 161 18.60 -8.98 -7.81
C TRP A 161 19.19 -8.04 -6.76
N ALA A 162 18.53 -7.92 -5.61
CA ALA A 162 18.89 -6.97 -4.58
C ALA A 162 18.15 -7.25 -3.26
N VAL A 163 18.44 -6.46 -2.25
CA VAL A 163 17.67 -6.39 -1.01
C VAL A 163 16.37 -5.63 -1.26
N GLY A 164 15.25 -6.15 -0.77
CA GLY A 164 13.97 -5.45 -0.73
C GLY A 164 13.63 -5.00 0.69
N VAL A 165 13.13 -3.78 0.85
CA VAL A 165 12.43 -3.34 2.06
C VAL A 165 10.96 -3.29 1.69
N MET A 166 10.17 -4.21 2.23
CA MET A 166 8.78 -4.41 1.82
C MET A 166 7.89 -4.79 3.00
N PRO A 167 6.57 -4.70 2.86
CA PRO A 167 5.65 -5.13 3.89
C PRO A 167 5.92 -6.58 4.31
N GLU A 168 5.98 -6.82 5.60
CA GLU A 168 6.09 -8.19 6.15
C GLU A 168 4.97 -9.10 5.63
N LEU A 169 3.77 -8.55 5.47
CA LEU A 169 2.62 -9.25 4.88
C LEU A 169 2.92 -9.83 3.51
N MET A 170 3.68 -9.10 2.67
CA MET A 170 4.05 -9.53 1.33
C MET A 170 5.11 -10.63 1.35
N ALA A 171 6.08 -10.52 2.24
CA ALA A 171 7.18 -11.47 2.36
C ALA A 171 6.85 -12.73 3.18
N ARG A 172 5.74 -12.72 3.91
CA ARG A 172 5.39 -13.73 4.94
C ARG A 172 5.51 -15.16 4.46
N GLN A 173 4.95 -15.49 3.30
CA GLN A 173 5.00 -16.85 2.76
C GLN A 173 6.43 -17.26 2.41
N ALA A 174 7.18 -16.39 1.75
CA ALA A 174 8.56 -16.66 1.33
C ALA A 174 9.53 -16.74 2.52
N LEU A 175 9.27 -16.00 3.61
CA LEU A 175 9.98 -16.13 4.87
C LEU A 175 9.65 -17.46 5.57
N ALA A 176 8.39 -17.89 5.54
CA ALA A 176 7.95 -19.13 6.18
C ALA A 176 8.49 -20.38 5.47
N ASP A 177 8.56 -20.38 4.14
CA ASP A 177 9.09 -21.49 3.35
C ASP A 177 10.62 -21.44 3.15
N GLY A 178 11.28 -20.39 3.64
CA GLY A 178 12.72 -20.21 3.59
C GLY A 178 13.29 -19.81 2.22
N SER A 179 12.45 -19.47 1.25
CA SER A 179 12.89 -18.95 -0.05
C SER A 179 13.44 -17.53 0.04
N MET A 180 13.00 -16.78 1.06
CA MET A 180 13.57 -15.50 1.45
C MET A 180 14.02 -15.52 2.92
N VAL A 181 14.91 -14.60 3.24
CA VAL A 181 15.49 -14.44 4.58
C VAL A 181 15.27 -13.01 5.05
N ASP A 182 14.81 -12.85 6.28
CA ASP A 182 14.83 -11.56 6.99
C ASP A 182 16.29 -11.21 7.34
N LEU A 183 16.78 -10.13 6.77
CA LEU A 183 18.17 -9.70 6.90
C LEU A 183 18.46 -8.93 8.19
N ALA A 184 17.44 -8.53 8.92
CA ALA A 184 17.55 -7.78 10.17
C ALA A 184 16.48 -8.23 11.19
N PRO A 185 16.54 -9.49 11.66
CA PRO A 185 15.51 -10.05 12.55
C PRO A 185 15.25 -9.18 13.78
N GLY A 186 13.95 -9.01 14.10
CA GLY A 186 13.51 -8.18 15.21
C GLY A 186 13.56 -6.66 14.93
N ARG A 187 13.89 -6.25 13.73
CA ARG A 187 13.86 -4.85 13.28
C ARG A 187 12.82 -4.67 12.19
N SER A 188 11.96 -3.67 12.38
CA SER A 188 10.97 -3.30 11.37
C SER A 188 10.82 -1.79 11.30
N LEU A 189 10.33 -1.31 10.16
CA LEU A 189 9.89 0.06 9.97
C LEU A 189 8.37 0.07 9.92
N PRO A 190 7.66 0.44 11.01
CA PRO A 190 6.21 0.53 10.99
C PRO A 190 5.76 1.79 10.27
N ILE A 191 4.97 1.63 9.23
CA ILE A 191 4.37 2.75 8.48
C ILE A 191 2.91 2.87 8.87
N GLN A 192 2.57 3.95 9.58
CA GLN A 192 1.20 4.22 10.00
C GLN A 192 0.36 4.65 8.80
N LEU A 193 -0.77 4.00 8.60
CA LEU A 193 -1.71 4.27 7.52
C LEU A 193 -3.02 4.86 8.06
N TYR A 194 -3.64 5.70 7.24
CA TYR A 194 -4.90 6.36 7.52
C TYR A 194 -5.80 6.28 6.30
N TRP A 195 -7.10 6.09 6.54
CA TRP A 195 -8.15 6.29 5.55
C TRP A 195 -8.68 7.70 5.64
N HIS A 196 -8.61 8.46 4.57
CA HIS A 196 -9.24 9.76 4.44
C HIS A 196 -10.34 9.67 3.41
N CYS A 197 -11.51 10.25 3.69
CA CYS A 197 -12.58 10.37 2.71
C CYS A 197 -13.35 11.68 2.91
N TRP A 198 -13.98 12.16 1.84
CA TRP A 198 -14.86 13.31 1.92
C TRP A 198 -15.95 13.09 2.96
N ASN A 199 -16.27 14.13 3.73
CA ASN A 199 -17.35 14.10 4.71
C ASN A 199 -18.72 14.29 4.02
N LEU A 200 -19.13 13.28 3.26
CA LEU A 200 -20.40 13.24 2.55
C LEU A 200 -21.31 12.20 3.19
N GLU A 201 -22.61 12.47 3.17
CA GLU A 201 -23.63 11.48 3.52
C GLU A 201 -23.81 10.54 2.32
N SER A 202 -23.21 9.36 2.38
CA SER A 202 -23.22 8.34 1.32
C SER A 202 -23.09 6.96 1.93
N GLU A 203 -24.16 6.16 1.82
CA GLU A 203 -24.16 4.75 2.25
C GLU A 203 -23.01 3.97 1.64
N LEU A 204 -22.65 4.30 0.41
CA LEU A 204 -21.59 3.65 -0.33
C LEU A 204 -20.21 4.01 0.19
N LEU A 205 -19.97 5.29 0.52
CA LEU A 205 -18.72 5.73 1.11
C LEU A 205 -18.56 5.17 2.54
N ASP A 206 -19.66 5.04 3.27
CA ASP A 206 -19.67 4.40 4.58
C ASP A 206 -19.39 2.89 4.48
N ALA A 207 -19.93 2.21 3.46
CA ALA A 207 -19.64 0.80 3.20
C ALA A 207 -18.16 0.58 2.82
N LEU A 208 -17.59 1.42 1.97
CA LEU A 208 -16.16 1.41 1.63
C LEU A 208 -15.28 1.64 2.88
N SER A 209 -15.61 2.65 3.66
CA SER A 209 -14.88 2.97 4.89
C SER A 209 -14.91 1.81 5.88
N SER A 210 -16.08 1.20 6.07
CA SER A 210 -16.25 0.04 6.95
C SER A 210 -15.47 -1.17 6.46
N ALA A 211 -15.50 -1.47 5.17
CA ALA A 211 -14.77 -2.59 4.58
C ALA A 211 -13.25 -2.42 4.74
N LEU A 212 -12.71 -1.24 4.42
CA LEU A 212 -11.28 -0.94 4.54
C LEU A 212 -10.82 -0.96 6.01
N THR A 213 -11.56 -0.33 6.92
CA THR A 213 -11.19 -0.31 8.34
C THR A 213 -11.23 -1.69 8.98
N SER A 214 -12.24 -2.51 8.62
CA SER A 214 -12.35 -3.88 9.14
C SER A 214 -11.21 -4.77 8.65
N ALA A 215 -10.85 -4.69 7.38
CA ALA A 215 -9.74 -5.46 6.83
C ALA A 215 -8.39 -4.98 7.38
N ALA A 216 -8.20 -3.68 7.52
CA ALA A 216 -7.00 -3.12 8.13
C ALA A 216 -6.81 -3.59 9.58
N ALA A 217 -7.89 -3.62 10.38
CA ALA A 217 -7.84 -4.10 11.76
C ALA A 217 -7.43 -5.58 11.89
N GLN A 218 -7.63 -6.39 10.84
CA GLN A 218 -7.20 -7.78 10.80
C GLN A 218 -5.76 -7.98 10.30
N ALA A 219 -5.28 -7.06 9.46
CA ALA A 219 -4.02 -7.21 8.75
C ALA A 219 -2.88 -6.36 9.33
N LEU A 220 -3.20 -5.18 9.83
CA LEU A 220 -2.24 -4.20 10.32
C LEU A 220 -2.06 -4.27 11.83
N VAL A 221 -0.95 -3.76 12.33
CA VAL A 221 -0.65 -3.70 13.76
C VAL A 221 -1.27 -2.44 14.36
N SER A 222 -1.90 -2.59 15.51
CA SER A 222 -2.53 -1.49 16.26
C SER A 222 -1.51 -0.56 16.90
#